data_ad737de8ba4f6e1c2f7e5c3c679c774c
#
_entry.id   ad737de8ba4f6e1c2f7e5c3c679c774c
#
_cell.length_a   1.000
_cell.length_b   1.000
_cell.length_c   1.000
_cell.angle_alpha   90.00
_cell.angle_beta   90.00
_cell.angle_gamma   90.00
#
_symmetry.space_group_name_H-M   'P 1'
#
loop_
_entity.id
_entity.type
_entity.pdbx_description
1 polymer ?
#
loop_
_entity_poly.entity_id
_entity_poly.type
_entity_poly.pdbx_seq_one_letter_code
_entity_poly.pdbx_strand_id
1 'polypeptide(L)'
;MEVLKIILKILYYSIDIIIMTYFLYYFVTGLFVFKKSKVKNKIRKYKPTKKMAILIAARNESSVIGHLLESLNKQDYPKDLYDVFVIPNNCTDNTEEVARSKGAKIINCTVPVKSKGDVLKFTFDFMINNNPEYEAYCIFDADNIVHPKFLRRMNDALCSGFRVAQCNRDTKNPSDSWISSCYSLFYLVQNFFFNEARMKMGWSSSINGTGFVISRDVIKERGFSTVTMTEDIEFAAQCALNNERIAYVKEAITYDEQPLSFSASWKQRKRWSVGTIQCMNKYSGKLIKTWLKEGIPQAFDMGLFFLAPIIQVITFVVIFMLFVYNLLGLNVSDVIKFAYDNKMMSMALAYICT
;
A
#
# COMPACT_ATOMS: atom_id res chain seq x y z
N MET A 1 22.37 38.04 -20.34
CA MET A 1 22.72 36.60 -20.40
C MET A 1 23.26 36.05 -19.09
N GLU A 2 24.20 36.71 -18.40
CA GLU A 2 24.78 36.25 -17.14
C GLU A 2 23.73 36.13 -15.99
N VAL A 3 22.85 37.12 -15.83
CA VAL A 3 21.77 37.08 -14.80
C VAL A 3 20.85 35.88 -15.02
N LEU A 4 20.48 35.56 -16.25
CA LEU A 4 19.65 34.39 -16.58
C LEU A 4 20.35 33.07 -16.20
N LYS A 5 21.66 32.95 -16.48
CA LYS A 5 22.45 31.78 -16.07
C LYS A 5 22.48 31.61 -14.55
N ILE A 6 22.62 32.71 -13.80
CA ILE A 6 22.60 32.66 -12.32
C ILE A 6 21.23 32.20 -11.79
N ILE A 7 20.14 32.75 -12.34
CA ILE A 7 18.78 32.35 -11.95
C ILE A 7 18.56 30.86 -12.23
N LEU A 8 18.94 30.37 -13.41
CA LEU A 8 18.81 28.95 -13.78
C LEU A 8 19.64 28.02 -12.87
N LYS A 9 20.85 28.44 -12.49
CA LYS A 9 21.67 27.70 -11.52
C LYS A 9 20.99 27.64 -10.14
N ILE A 10 20.50 28.77 -9.63
CA ILE A 10 19.79 28.80 -8.33
C ILE A 10 18.58 27.88 -8.36
N LEU A 11 17.75 27.95 -9.42
CA LEU A 11 16.58 27.09 -9.58
C LEU A 11 16.97 25.61 -9.58
N TYR A 12 18.00 25.25 -10.37
CA TYR A 12 18.50 23.87 -10.45
C TYR A 12 18.95 23.36 -9.08
N TYR A 13 19.80 24.11 -8.36
CA TYR A 13 20.27 23.67 -7.04
C TYR A 13 19.14 23.59 -6.02
N SER A 14 18.16 24.50 -6.09
CA SER A 14 17.00 24.45 -5.21
C SER A 14 16.17 23.17 -5.41
N ILE A 15 15.93 22.81 -6.68
CA ILE A 15 15.23 21.56 -7.03
C ILE A 15 16.05 20.35 -6.56
N ASP A 16 17.36 20.38 -6.80
CA ASP A 16 18.25 19.30 -6.42
C ASP A 16 18.27 19.05 -4.90
N ILE A 17 18.34 20.13 -4.11
CA ILE A 17 18.27 20.05 -2.64
C ILE A 17 16.94 19.42 -2.19
N ILE A 18 15.82 19.80 -2.80
CA ILE A 18 14.50 19.23 -2.47
C ILE A 18 14.49 17.73 -2.75
N ILE A 19 14.97 17.33 -3.94
CA ILE A 19 15.03 15.91 -4.34
C ILE A 19 15.94 15.14 -3.37
N MET A 20 17.15 15.63 -3.12
CA MET A 20 18.11 14.98 -2.23
C MET A 20 17.60 14.88 -0.79
N THR A 21 16.93 15.91 -0.28
CA THR A 21 16.34 15.88 1.07
C THR A 21 15.23 14.84 1.15
N TYR A 22 14.39 14.73 0.12
CA TYR A 22 13.34 13.73 0.03
C TYR A 22 13.91 12.30 0.07
N PHE A 23 14.91 12.01 -0.76
CA PHE A 23 15.54 10.70 -0.77
C PHE A 23 16.33 10.39 0.50
N LEU A 24 17.03 11.38 1.06
CA LEU A 24 17.72 11.22 2.33
C LEU A 24 16.75 10.86 3.47
N TYR A 25 15.56 11.45 3.48
CA TYR A 25 14.52 11.10 4.44
C TYR A 25 14.15 9.60 4.35
N TYR A 26 13.84 9.09 3.14
CA TYR A 26 13.48 7.69 2.97
C TYR A 26 14.65 6.75 3.24
N PHE A 27 15.86 7.12 2.85
CA PHE A 27 17.07 6.37 3.16
C PHE A 27 17.30 6.26 4.68
N VAL A 28 17.26 7.37 5.39
CA VAL A 28 17.46 7.40 6.85
C VAL A 28 16.35 6.62 7.58
N THR A 29 15.08 6.84 7.19
CA THR A 29 13.96 6.09 7.80
C THR A 29 14.04 4.60 7.47
N GLY A 30 14.46 4.20 6.27
CA GLY A 30 14.68 2.81 5.88
C GLY A 30 15.74 2.10 6.73
N LEU A 31 16.82 2.79 7.13
CA LEU A 31 17.86 2.21 7.98
C LEU A 31 17.35 1.76 9.37
N PHE A 32 16.19 2.24 9.79
CA PHE A 32 15.57 1.77 11.03
C PHE A 32 15.16 0.30 11.00
N VAL A 33 15.12 -0.33 9.83
CA VAL A 33 14.93 -1.79 9.72
C VAL A 33 16.02 -2.57 10.48
N PHE A 34 17.23 -2.05 10.62
CA PHE A 34 18.32 -2.68 11.34
C PHE A 34 18.28 -2.43 12.87
N LYS A 35 17.42 -1.51 13.34
CA LYS A 35 17.24 -1.26 14.77
C LYS A 35 16.37 -2.34 15.44
N LYS A 36 16.63 -2.61 16.72
CA LYS A 36 15.75 -3.44 17.54
C LYS A 36 14.44 -2.71 17.79
N SER A 37 13.32 -3.38 17.55
CA SER A 37 11.98 -2.84 17.84
C SER A 37 11.80 -2.62 19.34
N LYS A 38 11.19 -1.50 19.75
CA LYS A 38 10.78 -1.25 21.14
C LYS A 38 9.70 -2.25 21.53
N VAL A 39 9.63 -2.61 22.82
CA VAL A 39 8.66 -3.62 23.33
C VAL A 39 7.22 -3.29 22.95
N LYS A 40 6.82 -2.00 23.03
CA LYS A 40 5.47 -1.52 22.68
C LYS A 40 5.11 -1.66 21.20
N ASN A 41 6.09 -1.90 20.33
CA ASN A 41 5.88 -2.04 18.88
C ASN A 41 5.95 -3.51 18.44
N LYS A 42 6.02 -4.46 19.36
CA LYS A 42 6.13 -5.88 19.04
C LYS A 42 4.76 -6.53 19.02
N ILE A 43 4.48 -7.27 17.96
CA ILE A 43 3.37 -8.20 17.90
C ILE A 43 3.77 -9.46 18.67
N ARG A 44 2.96 -9.82 19.67
CA ARG A 44 3.14 -11.04 20.48
C ARG A 44 2.28 -12.16 19.92
N LYS A 45 2.62 -13.39 20.23
CA LYS A 45 1.83 -14.56 19.87
C LYS A 45 0.71 -14.77 20.89
N TYR A 46 -0.50 -15.00 20.38
CA TYR A 46 -1.69 -15.27 21.18
C TYR A 46 -2.39 -16.54 20.70
N LYS A 47 -3.26 -17.11 21.52
CA LYS A 47 -4.20 -18.12 21.05
C LYS A 47 -5.20 -17.47 20.08
N PRO A 48 -5.70 -18.21 19.08
CA PRO A 48 -6.79 -17.73 18.21
C PRO A 48 -8.03 -17.40 19.05
N THR A 49 -8.50 -16.17 18.97
CA THR A 49 -9.69 -15.68 19.70
C THR A 49 -10.56 -14.77 18.88
N LYS A 50 -9.97 -14.05 17.88
CA LYS A 50 -10.69 -13.05 17.11
C LYS A 50 -11.55 -13.71 16.03
N LYS A 51 -12.86 -13.47 16.05
CA LYS A 51 -13.72 -13.87 14.94
C LYS A 51 -13.60 -12.88 13.78
N MET A 52 -13.18 -13.39 12.61
CA MET A 52 -12.85 -12.56 11.45
C MET A 52 -13.73 -12.88 10.26
N ALA A 53 -14.25 -11.86 9.57
CA ALA A 53 -14.86 -12.00 8.25
C ALA A 53 -13.82 -11.66 7.17
N ILE A 54 -13.66 -12.56 6.22
CA ILE A 54 -12.81 -12.34 5.03
C ILE A 54 -13.70 -11.80 3.93
N LEU A 55 -13.38 -10.62 3.41
CA LEU A 55 -14.18 -9.88 2.45
C LEU A 55 -13.43 -9.80 1.10
N ILE A 56 -14.04 -10.31 0.04
CA ILE A 56 -13.46 -10.40 -1.31
C ILE A 56 -14.42 -9.72 -2.29
N ALA A 57 -14.05 -8.49 -2.72
CA ALA A 57 -14.76 -7.83 -3.82
C ALA A 57 -14.31 -8.46 -5.14
N ALA A 58 -15.23 -9.01 -5.92
CA ALA A 58 -14.92 -9.73 -7.15
C ALA A 58 -15.73 -9.19 -8.34
N ARG A 59 -15.02 -9.01 -9.48
CA ARG A 59 -15.65 -8.60 -10.73
C ARG A 59 -15.02 -9.34 -11.92
N ASN A 60 -15.74 -10.35 -12.43
CA ASN A 60 -15.25 -11.21 -13.52
C ASN A 60 -13.94 -11.94 -13.17
N GLU A 61 -13.94 -12.63 -12.02
CA GLU A 61 -12.76 -13.29 -11.44
C GLU A 61 -12.94 -14.84 -11.39
N SER A 62 -13.83 -15.40 -12.22
CA SER A 62 -14.15 -16.84 -12.20
C SER A 62 -12.94 -17.74 -12.39
N SER A 63 -11.92 -17.29 -13.15
CA SER A 63 -10.70 -18.05 -13.43
C SER A 63 -9.73 -18.15 -12.26
N VAL A 64 -9.75 -17.21 -11.31
CA VAL A 64 -8.74 -17.08 -10.25
C VAL A 64 -9.30 -17.22 -8.84
N ILE A 65 -10.56 -16.83 -8.60
CA ILE A 65 -11.15 -16.78 -7.26
C ILE A 65 -11.15 -18.16 -6.56
N GLY A 66 -11.25 -19.24 -7.32
CA GLY A 66 -11.20 -20.61 -6.79
C GLY A 66 -9.90 -20.91 -6.04
N HIS A 67 -8.77 -20.44 -6.53
CA HIS A 67 -7.46 -20.64 -5.90
C HIS A 67 -7.32 -19.87 -4.58
N LEU A 68 -7.83 -18.66 -4.52
CA LEU A 68 -7.89 -17.88 -3.28
C LEU A 68 -8.71 -18.64 -2.23
N LEU A 69 -9.93 -19.07 -2.58
CA LEU A 69 -10.83 -19.76 -1.66
C LEU A 69 -10.23 -21.07 -1.15
N GLU A 70 -9.56 -21.84 -2.00
CA GLU A 70 -8.83 -23.04 -1.59
C GLU A 70 -7.69 -22.73 -0.60
N SER A 71 -6.97 -21.64 -0.80
CA SER A 71 -5.91 -21.20 0.13
C SER A 71 -6.46 -20.73 1.48
N LEU A 72 -7.63 -20.07 1.46
CA LEU A 72 -8.33 -19.65 2.67
C LEU A 72 -8.90 -20.85 3.43
N ASN A 73 -9.35 -21.90 2.74
CA ASN A 73 -9.79 -23.13 3.38
C ASN A 73 -8.67 -23.90 4.08
N LYS A 74 -7.40 -23.61 3.77
CA LYS A 74 -6.20 -24.23 4.38
C LYS A 74 -5.61 -23.41 5.52
N GLN A 75 -6.32 -22.40 6.04
CA GLN A 75 -5.80 -21.58 7.14
C GLN A 75 -5.61 -22.38 8.43
N ASP A 76 -4.46 -22.23 9.09
CA ASP A 76 -4.15 -22.70 10.44
C ASP A 76 -4.84 -21.79 11.46
N TYR A 77 -6.18 -21.82 11.46
CA TYR A 77 -7.05 -21.04 12.33
C TYR A 77 -8.36 -21.80 12.57
N PRO A 78 -8.97 -21.75 13.77
CA PRO A 78 -10.22 -22.45 14.03
C PRO A 78 -11.32 -22.06 13.03
N LYS A 79 -12.01 -23.05 12.47
CA LYS A 79 -13.01 -22.84 11.40
C LYS A 79 -14.24 -22.07 11.86
N ASP A 80 -14.56 -22.15 13.13
CA ASP A 80 -15.64 -21.39 13.79
C ASP A 80 -15.31 -19.92 14.04
N LEU A 81 -14.02 -19.54 13.91
CA LEU A 81 -13.56 -18.17 14.11
C LEU A 81 -13.35 -17.39 12.81
N TYR A 82 -13.69 -17.92 11.64
CA TYR A 82 -13.71 -17.13 10.41
C TYR A 82 -14.70 -17.64 9.39
N ASP A 83 -15.19 -16.72 8.59
CA ASP A 83 -16.00 -16.98 7.40
C ASP A 83 -15.48 -16.18 6.21
N VAL A 84 -15.71 -16.72 5.00
CA VAL A 84 -15.32 -16.09 3.75
C VAL A 84 -16.55 -15.57 3.03
N PHE A 85 -16.55 -14.28 2.74
CA PHE A 85 -17.61 -13.59 2.02
C PHE A 85 -17.07 -13.10 0.68
N VAL A 86 -17.74 -13.46 -0.40
CA VAL A 86 -17.48 -12.92 -1.73
C VAL A 86 -18.61 -11.95 -2.07
N ILE A 87 -18.22 -10.80 -2.60
CA ILE A 87 -19.11 -9.72 -3.00
C ILE A 87 -19.00 -9.55 -4.51
N PRO A 88 -19.78 -10.33 -5.31
CA PRO A 88 -19.82 -10.18 -6.74
C PRO A 88 -20.40 -8.80 -7.09
N ASN A 89 -19.73 -8.06 -7.98
CA ASN A 89 -20.22 -6.77 -8.41
C ASN A 89 -20.09 -6.64 -9.92
N ASN A 90 -21.21 -6.39 -10.60
CA ASN A 90 -21.28 -6.23 -12.06
C ASN A 90 -20.60 -7.41 -12.83
N CYS A 91 -20.70 -8.63 -12.31
CA CYS A 91 -20.16 -9.83 -12.97
C CYS A 91 -21.01 -10.21 -14.17
N THR A 92 -20.34 -10.64 -15.26
CA THR A 92 -20.94 -11.18 -16.48
C THR A 92 -20.52 -12.63 -16.73
N ASP A 93 -19.68 -13.16 -15.84
CA ASP A 93 -19.15 -14.54 -15.83
C ASP A 93 -19.73 -15.33 -14.64
N ASN A 94 -19.26 -16.55 -14.44
CA ASN A 94 -19.71 -17.45 -13.37
C ASN A 94 -18.93 -17.28 -12.05
N THR A 95 -18.37 -16.10 -11.76
CA THR A 95 -17.64 -15.81 -10.52
C THR A 95 -18.41 -16.22 -9.26
N GLU A 96 -19.71 -15.90 -9.19
CA GLU A 96 -20.55 -16.22 -8.03
C GLU A 96 -20.73 -17.73 -7.84
N GLU A 97 -20.97 -18.46 -8.93
CA GLU A 97 -21.17 -19.91 -8.90
C GLU A 97 -19.89 -20.63 -8.42
N VAL A 98 -18.72 -20.21 -8.94
CA VAL A 98 -17.42 -20.71 -8.50
C VAL A 98 -17.22 -20.42 -7.01
N ALA A 99 -17.54 -19.23 -6.54
CA ALA A 99 -17.40 -18.87 -5.13
C ALA A 99 -18.29 -19.73 -4.22
N ARG A 100 -19.55 -19.92 -4.58
CA ARG A 100 -20.50 -20.79 -3.83
C ARG A 100 -20.01 -22.24 -3.79
N SER A 101 -19.53 -22.78 -4.91
CA SER A 101 -19.03 -24.17 -4.98
C SER A 101 -17.84 -24.43 -4.07
N LYS A 102 -17.05 -23.38 -3.75
CA LYS A 102 -15.92 -23.45 -2.81
C LYS A 102 -16.29 -23.10 -1.37
N GLY A 103 -17.58 -22.95 -1.06
CA GLY A 103 -18.08 -22.73 0.30
C GLY A 103 -18.08 -21.27 0.77
N ALA A 104 -17.88 -20.31 -0.12
CA ALA A 104 -17.97 -18.90 0.25
C ALA A 104 -19.43 -18.46 0.43
N LYS A 105 -19.67 -17.58 1.43
CA LYS A 105 -20.94 -16.87 1.59
C LYS A 105 -20.98 -15.72 0.61
N ILE A 106 -22.13 -15.46 -0.01
CA ILE A 106 -22.29 -14.36 -0.97
C ILE A 106 -23.03 -13.21 -0.34
N ILE A 107 -22.47 -12.01 -0.52
CA ILE A 107 -23.16 -10.74 -0.20
C ILE A 107 -23.47 -10.05 -1.55
N ASN A 108 -24.74 -10.01 -1.90
CA ASN A 108 -25.19 -9.34 -3.12
C ASN A 108 -25.10 -7.81 -2.94
N CYS A 109 -24.28 -7.16 -3.75
CA CYS A 109 -24.16 -5.70 -3.75
C CYS A 109 -25.39 -5.11 -4.46
N THR A 110 -26.29 -4.50 -3.68
CA THR A 110 -27.60 -3.98 -4.17
C THR A 110 -27.54 -2.51 -4.55
N VAL A 111 -26.39 -1.88 -4.41
CA VAL A 111 -26.19 -0.45 -4.75
C VAL A 111 -25.32 -0.30 -6.00
N PRO A 112 -25.50 0.77 -6.78
CA PRO A 112 -24.59 1.06 -7.87
C PRO A 112 -23.18 1.32 -7.38
N VAL A 113 -22.19 0.57 -7.89
CA VAL A 113 -20.77 0.69 -7.52
C VAL A 113 -19.92 0.98 -8.74
N LYS A 114 -18.95 1.86 -8.59
CA LYS A 114 -18.00 2.27 -9.64
C LYS A 114 -16.56 1.82 -9.32
N SER A 115 -16.27 1.60 -8.05
CA SER A 115 -14.96 1.31 -7.54
C SER A 115 -14.97 0.18 -6.50
N LYS A 116 -13.81 -0.42 -6.21
CA LYS A 116 -13.65 -1.35 -5.09
C LYS A 116 -13.98 -0.67 -3.75
N GLY A 117 -13.66 0.63 -3.62
CA GLY A 117 -14.00 1.41 -2.44
C GLY A 117 -15.50 1.47 -2.16
N ASP A 118 -16.33 1.61 -3.22
CA ASP A 118 -17.79 1.60 -3.09
C ASP A 118 -18.31 0.24 -2.61
N VAL A 119 -17.74 -0.85 -3.18
CA VAL A 119 -18.09 -2.23 -2.77
C VAL A 119 -17.72 -2.47 -1.31
N LEU A 120 -16.52 -2.07 -0.90
CA LEU A 120 -16.07 -2.22 0.48
C LEU A 120 -16.92 -1.40 1.44
N LYS A 121 -17.26 -0.16 1.09
CA LYS A 121 -18.16 0.68 1.90
C LYS A 121 -19.51 -0.01 2.12
N PHE A 122 -20.16 -0.44 1.04
CA PHE A 122 -21.41 -1.18 1.13
C PHE A 122 -21.27 -2.43 2.03
N THR A 123 -20.19 -3.19 1.82
CA THR A 123 -19.94 -4.42 2.56
C THR A 123 -19.73 -4.16 4.04
N PHE A 124 -18.97 -3.15 4.43
CA PHE A 124 -18.76 -2.79 5.83
C PHE A 124 -20.05 -2.34 6.49
N ASP A 125 -20.86 -1.51 5.82
CA ASP A 125 -22.16 -1.07 6.32
C ASP A 125 -23.10 -2.29 6.53
N PHE A 126 -23.09 -3.23 5.58
CA PHE A 126 -23.85 -4.48 5.69
C PHE A 126 -23.36 -5.35 6.87
N MET A 127 -22.04 -5.54 7.00
CA MET A 127 -21.46 -6.38 8.05
C MET A 127 -21.68 -5.80 9.46
N ILE A 128 -21.58 -4.49 9.63
CA ILE A 128 -21.84 -3.83 10.92
C ILE A 128 -23.27 -4.06 11.39
N ASN A 129 -24.23 -3.97 10.47
CA ASN A 129 -25.66 -4.03 10.80
C ASN A 129 -26.19 -5.46 10.93
N ASN A 130 -25.68 -6.41 10.14
CA ASN A 130 -26.26 -7.75 10.04
C ASN A 130 -25.41 -8.85 10.68
N ASN A 131 -24.11 -8.61 10.91
CA ASN A 131 -23.15 -9.62 11.37
C ASN A 131 -22.30 -9.09 12.52
N PRO A 132 -22.91 -8.78 13.69
CA PRO A 132 -22.20 -8.15 14.81
C PRO A 132 -21.17 -9.05 15.50
N GLU A 133 -21.18 -10.34 15.22
CA GLU A 133 -20.27 -11.32 15.81
C GLU A 133 -18.82 -11.23 15.32
N TYR A 134 -18.58 -10.61 14.17
CA TYR A 134 -17.21 -10.45 13.67
C TYR A 134 -16.52 -9.25 14.32
N GLU A 135 -15.32 -9.50 14.83
CA GLU A 135 -14.50 -8.49 15.51
C GLU A 135 -13.55 -7.76 14.55
N ALA A 136 -13.26 -8.35 13.39
CA ALA A 136 -12.38 -7.77 12.38
C ALA A 136 -12.71 -8.27 10.97
N TYR A 137 -12.28 -7.49 10.00
CA TYR A 137 -12.48 -7.72 8.58
C TYR A 137 -11.12 -7.84 7.87
N CYS A 138 -10.89 -8.96 7.18
CA CYS A 138 -9.71 -9.18 6.33
C CYS A 138 -10.10 -8.95 4.87
N ILE A 139 -9.36 -8.14 4.16
CA ILE A 139 -9.66 -7.76 2.78
C ILE A 139 -8.65 -8.38 1.82
N PHE A 140 -9.14 -9.05 0.76
CA PHE A 140 -8.32 -9.65 -0.29
C PHE A 140 -8.83 -9.29 -1.69
N ASP A 141 -7.91 -9.24 -2.64
CA ASP A 141 -8.21 -9.27 -4.06
C ASP A 141 -8.45 -10.73 -4.49
N ALA A 142 -9.28 -10.95 -5.51
CA ALA A 142 -9.74 -12.28 -5.90
C ALA A 142 -8.64 -13.19 -6.50
N ASP A 143 -7.54 -12.58 -6.96
CA ASP A 143 -6.39 -13.24 -7.57
C ASP A 143 -5.30 -13.67 -6.58
N ASN A 144 -5.48 -13.39 -5.28
CA ASN A 144 -4.48 -13.70 -4.27
C ASN A 144 -4.40 -15.19 -3.91
N ILE A 145 -3.25 -15.59 -3.37
CA ILE A 145 -3.06 -16.82 -2.61
C ILE A 145 -2.58 -16.47 -1.21
N VAL A 146 -3.18 -17.07 -0.18
CA VAL A 146 -2.93 -16.70 1.21
C VAL A 146 -2.15 -17.80 1.92
N HIS A 147 -1.05 -17.42 2.58
CA HIS A 147 -0.24 -18.34 3.37
C HIS A 147 -1.06 -18.94 4.54
N PRO A 148 -0.95 -20.24 4.86
CA PRO A 148 -1.78 -20.90 5.88
C PRO A 148 -1.78 -20.25 7.27
N LYS A 149 -0.73 -19.54 7.64
CA LYS A 149 -0.62 -18.87 8.95
C LYS A 149 -1.13 -17.43 8.96
N PHE A 150 -1.72 -16.94 7.88
CA PHE A 150 -2.12 -15.53 7.75
C PHE A 150 -3.09 -15.10 8.86
N LEU A 151 -4.21 -15.78 9.02
CA LEU A 151 -5.23 -15.42 10.01
C LEU A 151 -4.68 -15.50 11.44
N ARG A 152 -3.86 -16.49 11.74
CA ARG A 152 -3.18 -16.60 13.03
C ARG A 152 -2.30 -15.39 13.33
N ARG A 153 -1.55 -14.90 12.34
CA ARG A 153 -0.67 -13.74 12.49
C ARG A 153 -1.44 -12.43 12.58
N MET A 154 -2.55 -12.31 11.87
CA MET A 154 -3.44 -11.16 12.01
C MET A 154 -4.15 -11.14 13.38
N ASN A 155 -4.56 -12.30 13.90
CA ASN A 155 -5.01 -12.42 15.28
C ASN A 155 -3.97 -11.94 16.29
N ASP A 156 -2.71 -12.30 16.10
CA ASP A 156 -1.60 -11.86 16.96
C ASP A 156 -1.48 -10.33 16.98
N ALA A 157 -1.63 -9.67 15.83
CA ALA A 157 -1.62 -8.21 15.72
C ALA A 157 -2.80 -7.56 16.42
N LEU A 158 -4.02 -8.05 16.17
CA LEU A 158 -5.25 -7.55 16.80
C LEU A 158 -5.20 -7.71 18.33
N CYS A 159 -4.79 -8.88 18.84
CA CYS A 159 -4.63 -9.15 20.27
C CYS A 159 -3.46 -8.33 20.89
N SER A 160 -2.49 -7.87 20.11
CA SER A 160 -1.44 -6.95 20.55
C SER A 160 -1.91 -5.49 20.63
N GLY A 161 -3.18 -5.21 20.32
CA GLY A 161 -3.80 -3.88 20.43
C GLY A 161 -3.77 -3.06 19.15
N PHE A 162 -3.32 -3.62 18.01
CA PHE A 162 -3.42 -2.95 16.71
C PHE A 162 -4.82 -3.15 16.14
N ARG A 163 -5.46 -2.05 15.73
CA ARG A 163 -6.81 -2.10 15.15
C ARG A 163 -6.80 -2.18 13.63
N VAL A 164 -5.66 -1.83 13.00
CA VAL A 164 -5.42 -1.96 11.56
C VAL A 164 -4.05 -2.59 11.35
N ALA A 165 -3.94 -3.55 10.43
CA ALA A 165 -2.66 -4.17 10.11
C ALA A 165 -2.59 -4.59 8.64
N GLN A 166 -1.39 -4.46 8.05
CA GLN A 166 -1.03 -4.89 6.70
C GLN A 166 -0.13 -6.11 6.75
N CYS A 167 -0.35 -7.06 5.85
CA CYS A 167 0.49 -8.22 5.66
C CYS A 167 1.78 -7.93 4.88
N ASN A 168 2.63 -8.92 4.79
CA ASN A 168 3.71 -9.00 3.81
C ASN A 168 3.10 -9.43 2.46
N ARG A 169 2.99 -8.48 1.53
CA ARG A 169 2.54 -8.72 0.17
C ARG A 169 3.73 -9.20 -0.66
N ASP A 170 3.65 -10.40 -1.19
CA ASP A 170 4.67 -11.03 -2.02
C ASP A 170 4.12 -11.29 -3.42
N THR A 171 4.97 -11.71 -4.35
CA THR A 171 4.64 -11.92 -5.75
C THR A 171 4.44 -13.41 -6.04
N LYS A 172 3.35 -13.74 -6.74
CA LYS A 172 3.00 -15.10 -7.14
C LYS A 172 3.83 -15.60 -8.34
N ASN A 173 4.17 -14.67 -9.24
CA ASN A 173 4.81 -14.92 -10.52
C ASN A 173 6.10 -14.10 -10.75
N PRO A 174 7.10 -14.16 -9.84
CA PRO A 174 8.26 -13.27 -9.89
C PRO A 174 9.19 -13.48 -11.10
N SER A 175 9.13 -14.65 -11.73
CA SER A 175 10.02 -15.06 -12.82
C SER A 175 9.36 -15.07 -14.20
N ASP A 176 8.06 -14.75 -14.32
CA ASP A 176 7.30 -14.90 -15.57
C ASP A 176 7.63 -13.82 -16.60
N SER A 177 8.07 -12.64 -16.14
CA SER A 177 8.56 -11.57 -17.01
C SER A 177 9.50 -10.64 -16.25
N TRP A 178 10.30 -9.84 -16.97
CA TRP A 178 11.13 -8.80 -16.35
C TRP A 178 10.28 -7.77 -15.59
N ILE A 179 9.04 -7.54 -16.00
CA ILE A 179 8.10 -6.63 -15.35
C ILE A 179 7.65 -7.21 -14.00
N SER A 180 7.21 -8.46 -13.97
CA SER A 180 6.83 -9.12 -12.72
C SER A 180 8.00 -9.25 -11.75
N SER A 181 9.23 -9.45 -12.27
CA SER A 181 10.46 -9.40 -11.48
C SER A 181 10.68 -8.02 -10.83
N CYS A 182 10.47 -6.93 -11.57
CA CYS A 182 10.55 -5.57 -11.04
C CYS A 182 9.51 -5.31 -9.93
N TYR A 183 8.28 -5.81 -10.10
CA TYR A 183 7.25 -5.72 -9.05
C TYR A 183 7.63 -6.53 -7.81
N SER A 184 8.19 -7.73 -7.98
CA SER A 184 8.67 -8.54 -6.86
C SER A 184 9.75 -7.81 -6.06
N LEU A 185 10.72 -7.21 -6.75
CA LEU A 185 11.75 -6.39 -6.11
C LEU A 185 11.15 -5.16 -5.40
N PHE A 186 10.21 -4.48 -6.04
CA PHE A 186 9.51 -3.34 -5.46
C PHE A 186 8.82 -3.72 -4.13
N TYR A 187 8.01 -4.80 -4.11
CA TYR A 187 7.35 -5.23 -2.87
C TYR A 187 8.34 -5.73 -1.81
N LEU A 188 9.42 -6.41 -2.20
CA LEU A 188 10.49 -6.80 -1.27
C LEU A 188 11.06 -5.57 -0.55
N VAL A 189 11.41 -4.54 -1.31
CA VAL A 189 11.98 -3.30 -0.78
C VAL A 189 10.97 -2.53 0.06
N GLN A 190 9.71 -2.40 -0.41
CA GLN A 190 8.64 -1.76 0.33
C GLN A 190 8.37 -2.47 1.67
N ASN A 191 8.30 -3.79 1.66
CA ASN A 191 8.08 -4.57 2.88
C ASN A 191 9.22 -4.41 3.88
N PHE A 192 10.47 -4.43 3.41
CA PHE A 192 11.64 -4.40 4.28
C PHE A 192 12.01 -2.97 4.70
N PHE A 193 12.28 -2.08 3.74
CA PHE A 193 12.79 -0.74 4.05
C PHE A 193 11.70 0.29 4.38
N PHE A 194 10.45 0.04 3.97
CA PHE A 194 9.34 0.93 4.31
C PHE A 194 8.51 0.39 5.48
N ASN A 195 7.81 -0.73 5.29
CA ASN A 195 6.83 -1.22 6.27
C ASN A 195 7.49 -1.72 7.56
N GLU A 196 8.52 -2.58 7.49
CA GLU A 196 9.20 -3.09 8.67
C GLU A 196 9.98 -1.99 9.40
N ALA A 197 10.61 -1.07 8.68
CA ALA A 197 11.32 0.06 9.27
C ALA A 197 10.37 0.94 10.08
N ARG A 198 9.21 1.32 9.51
CA ARG A 198 8.18 2.13 10.19
C ARG A 198 7.59 1.41 11.39
N MET A 199 7.32 0.13 11.27
CA MET A 199 6.88 -0.67 12.42
C MET A 199 7.88 -0.61 13.56
N LYS A 200 9.19 -0.70 13.29
CA LYS A 200 10.26 -0.60 14.31
C LYS A 200 10.39 0.79 14.90
N MET A 201 10.14 1.84 14.12
CA MET A 201 10.07 3.22 14.60
C MET A 201 8.85 3.49 15.50
N GLY A 202 7.81 2.69 15.39
CA GLY A 202 6.51 2.92 16.03
C GLY A 202 5.59 3.80 15.18
N TRP A 203 5.85 3.88 13.88
CA TRP A 203 5.04 4.58 12.89
C TRP A 203 4.10 3.63 12.16
N SER A 204 3.28 4.17 11.25
CA SER A 204 2.36 3.38 10.43
C SER A 204 3.06 2.78 9.21
N SER A 205 2.74 1.53 8.89
CA SER A 205 3.02 0.95 7.57
C SER A 205 2.04 1.47 6.52
N SER A 206 2.28 1.15 5.25
CA SER A 206 1.32 1.38 4.16
C SER A 206 0.18 0.35 4.19
N ILE A 207 -0.94 0.67 3.51
CA ILE A 207 -1.93 -0.32 3.08
C ILE A 207 -1.79 -0.46 1.57
N ASN A 208 -1.78 -1.69 1.08
CA ASN A 208 -1.45 -2.03 -0.31
C ASN A 208 -2.63 -2.69 -1.06
N GLY A 209 -3.86 -2.29 -0.75
CA GLY A 209 -5.07 -2.73 -1.43
C GLY A 209 -5.55 -4.14 -1.07
N THR A 210 -4.67 -5.04 -0.63
CA THR A 210 -4.99 -6.43 -0.30
C THR A 210 -4.21 -6.92 0.92
N GLY A 211 -4.66 -8.02 1.54
CA GLY A 211 -3.98 -8.65 2.66
C GLY A 211 -3.92 -7.77 3.91
N PHE A 212 -4.91 -6.96 4.17
CA PHE A 212 -4.97 -6.13 5.36
C PHE A 212 -6.18 -6.46 6.23
N VAL A 213 -6.07 -6.16 7.50
CA VAL A 213 -7.15 -6.36 8.48
C VAL A 213 -7.52 -5.03 9.12
N ILE A 214 -8.83 -4.83 9.32
CA ILE A 214 -9.39 -3.68 10.04
C ILE A 214 -10.29 -4.23 11.15
N SER A 215 -10.13 -3.75 12.39
CA SER A 215 -11.06 -4.09 13.47
C SER A 215 -12.43 -3.48 13.21
N ARG A 216 -13.47 -4.18 13.65
CA ARG A 216 -14.86 -3.70 13.57
C ARG A 216 -15.04 -2.33 14.20
N ASP A 217 -14.34 -2.06 15.31
CA ASP A 217 -14.46 -0.80 16.04
C ASP A 217 -14.01 0.40 15.18
N VAL A 218 -12.95 0.26 14.38
CA VAL A 218 -12.50 1.33 13.46
C VAL A 218 -13.60 1.66 12.45
N ILE A 219 -14.22 0.64 11.86
CA ILE A 219 -15.31 0.84 10.89
C ILE A 219 -16.56 1.42 11.57
N LYS A 220 -16.90 0.95 12.78
CA LYS A 220 -18.04 1.46 13.53
C LYS A 220 -17.86 2.93 13.94
N GLU A 221 -16.66 3.31 14.36
CA GLU A 221 -16.36 4.67 14.80
C GLU A 221 -16.29 5.69 13.65
N ARG A 222 -15.79 5.27 12.47
CA ARG A 222 -15.36 6.19 11.42
C ARG A 222 -15.96 5.90 10.04
N GLY A 223 -16.53 4.72 9.86
CA GLY A 223 -16.97 4.22 8.56
C GLY A 223 -15.79 3.90 7.63
N PHE A 224 -16.11 3.57 6.38
CA PHE A 224 -15.17 3.43 5.28
C PHE A 224 -15.67 4.29 4.13
N SER A 225 -15.13 5.51 4.00
CA SER A 225 -15.60 6.50 3.02
C SER A 225 -14.44 6.96 2.14
N THR A 226 -14.11 6.14 1.15
CA THR A 226 -13.10 6.44 0.14
C THR A 226 -13.76 6.82 -1.17
N VAL A 227 -13.19 7.80 -1.87
CA VAL A 227 -13.73 8.34 -3.12
C VAL A 227 -12.67 8.48 -4.22
N THR A 228 -11.39 8.25 -3.88
CA THR A 228 -10.29 8.32 -4.84
C THR A 228 -10.10 6.98 -5.55
N MET A 229 -9.28 6.96 -6.60
CA MET A 229 -8.98 5.74 -7.37
C MET A 229 -8.17 4.69 -6.59
N THR A 230 -7.60 5.08 -5.44
CA THR A 230 -6.80 4.23 -4.55
C THR A 230 -7.41 4.28 -3.15
N GLU A 231 -8.41 3.43 -2.92
CA GLU A 231 -9.15 3.36 -1.65
C GLU A 231 -8.25 3.03 -0.46
N ASP A 232 -7.19 2.26 -0.68
CA ASP A 232 -6.21 1.82 0.29
C ASP A 232 -5.32 2.98 0.75
N ILE A 233 -4.77 3.76 -0.17
CA ILE A 233 -3.97 4.96 0.11
C ILE A 233 -4.83 6.01 0.81
N GLU A 234 -6.07 6.19 0.37
CA GLU A 234 -7.02 7.12 1.00
C GLU A 234 -7.35 6.69 2.44
N PHE A 235 -7.60 5.40 2.66
CA PHE A 235 -7.86 4.88 4.00
C PHE A 235 -6.64 5.00 4.90
N ALA A 236 -5.42 4.75 4.38
CA ALA A 236 -4.18 4.97 5.14
C ALA A 236 -4.01 6.45 5.57
N ALA A 237 -4.39 7.41 4.70
CA ALA A 237 -4.39 8.82 5.06
C ALA A 237 -5.43 9.15 6.15
N GLN A 238 -6.61 8.55 6.09
CA GLN A 238 -7.62 8.68 7.14
C GLN A 238 -7.13 8.10 8.48
N CYS A 239 -6.43 6.96 8.45
CA CYS A 239 -5.77 6.40 9.63
C CYS A 239 -4.74 7.36 10.21
N ALA A 240 -3.88 7.95 9.37
CA ALA A 240 -2.87 8.91 9.81
C ALA A 240 -3.47 10.16 10.46
N LEU A 241 -4.56 10.71 9.90
CA LEU A 241 -5.28 11.86 10.46
C LEU A 241 -5.90 11.58 11.82
N ASN A 242 -6.29 10.35 12.07
CA ASN A 242 -6.95 9.94 13.30
C ASN A 242 -6.00 9.28 14.32
N ASN A 243 -4.69 9.40 14.10
CA ASN A 243 -3.67 8.73 14.90
C ASN A 243 -3.88 7.22 15.02
N GLU A 244 -4.54 6.61 14.02
CA GLU A 244 -4.71 5.16 13.93
C GLU A 244 -3.48 4.55 13.30
N ARG A 245 -2.80 3.73 14.06
CA ARG A 245 -1.54 3.16 13.63
C ARG A 245 -1.76 1.85 12.88
N ILE A 246 -1.23 1.77 11.67
CA ILE A 246 -1.25 0.58 10.83
C ILE A 246 -0.02 -0.27 11.17
N ALA A 247 -0.24 -1.48 11.71
CA ALA A 247 0.85 -2.42 11.98
C ALA A 247 1.31 -3.13 10.69
N TYR A 248 2.58 -3.48 10.62
CA TYR A 248 3.10 -4.40 9.61
C TYR A 248 3.30 -5.80 10.21
N VAL A 249 2.67 -6.81 9.61
CA VAL A 249 2.69 -8.20 10.08
C VAL A 249 3.52 -9.04 9.12
N LYS A 250 4.84 -9.03 9.29
CA LYS A 250 5.81 -9.68 8.40
C LYS A 250 5.54 -11.18 8.16
N GLU A 251 5.03 -11.89 9.16
CA GLU A 251 4.77 -13.33 9.07
C GLU A 251 3.38 -13.68 8.49
N ALA A 252 2.50 -12.69 8.29
CA ALA A 252 1.28 -12.86 7.51
C ALA A 252 1.60 -12.57 6.05
N ILE A 253 1.51 -13.57 5.17
CA ILE A 253 1.96 -13.43 3.79
C ILE A 253 0.76 -13.66 2.85
N THR A 254 0.63 -12.81 1.85
CA THR A 254 -0.23 -13.02 0.69
C THR A 254 0.59 -12.92 -0.59
N TYR A 255 0.27 -13.76 -1.55
CA TYR A 255 0.93 -13.81 -2.86
C TYR A 255 -0.03 -13.26 -3.91
N ASP A 256 0.45 -12.29 -4.66
CA ASP A 256 -0.31 -11.46 -5.57
C ASP A 256 0.17 -11.64 -7.01
N GLU A 257 -0.73 -11.62 -7.98
CA GLU A 257 -0.36 -11.74 -9.38
C GLU A 257 0.08 -10.39 -9.94
N GLN A 258 1.26 -10.36 -10.56
CA GLN A 258 1.82 -9.13 -11.11
C GLN A 258 1.66 -9.09 -12.63
N PRO A 259 1.50 -7.89 -13.22
CA PRO A 259 1.36 -7.75 -14.66
C PRO A 259 2.59 -8.27 -15.40
N LEU A 260 2.35 -8.97 -16.53
CA LEU A 260 3.41 -9.53 -17.37
C LEU A 260 3.84 -8.60 -18.49
N SER A 261 3.02 -7.62 -18.87
CA SER A 261 3.28 -6.71 -19.98
C SER A 261 3.46 -5.27 -19.53
N PHE A 262 4.29 -4.52 -20.28
CA PHE A 262 4.49 -3.08 -20.02
C PHE A 262 3.17 -2.30 -20.10
N SER A 263 2.30 -2.62 -21.05
CA SER A 263 1.00 -1.95 -21.19
C SER A 263 0.12 -2.13 -19.97
N ALA A 264 0.04 -3.35 -19.42
CA ALA A 264 -0.71 -3.63 -18.20
C ALA A 264 -0.11 -2.91 -16.98
N SER A 265 1.22 -2.96 -16.83
CA SER A 265 1.95 -2.23 -15.79
C SER A 265 1.71 -0.72 -15.87
N TRP A 266 1.79 -0.14 -17.08
CA TRP A 266 1.54 1.28 -17.30
C TRP A 266 0.14 1.72 -16.85
N LYS A 267 -0.89 0.95 -17.24
CA LYS A 267 -2.28 1.22 -16.83
C LYS A 267 -2.44 1.18 -15.31
N GLN A 268 -1.84 0.19 -14.66
CA GLN A 268 -1.90 0.03 -13.21
C GLN A 268 -1.19 1.18 -12.50
N ARG A 269 0.06 1.49 -12.86
CA ARG A 269 0.85 2.59 -12.26
C ARG A 269 0.22 3.95 -12.51
N LYS A 270 -0.35 4.19 -13.70
CA LYS A 270 -1.12 5.41 -13.98
C LYS A 270 -2.28 5.58 -12.99
N ARG A 271 -3.03 4.50 -12.73
CA ARG A 271 -4.13 4.52 -11.75
C ARG A 271 -3.60 4.85 -10.34
N TRP A 272 -2.49 4.26 -9.93
CA TRP A 272 -1.88 4.54 -8.62
C TRP A 272 -1.42 5.99 -8.50
N SER A 273 -0.72 6.51 -9.49
CA SER A 273 -0.26 7.91 -9.49
C SER A 273 -1.41 8.90 -9.45
N VAL A 274 -2.45 8.68 -10.26
CA VAL A 274 -3.66 9.54 -10.26
C VAL A 274 -4.35 9.48 -8.90
N GLY A 275 -4.55 8.28 -8.34
CA GLY A 275 -5.16 8.13 -7.02
C GLY A 275 -4.35 8.80 -5.91
N THR A 276 -3.02 8.68 -5.94
CA THR A 276 -2.13 9.36 -4.97
C THR A 276 -2.23 10.88 -5.08
N ILE A 277 -2.29 11.44 -6.31
CA ILE A 277 -2.47 12.90 -6.51
C ILE A 277 -3.86 13.35 -6.03
N GLN A 278 -4.91 12.55 -6.25
CA GLN A 278 -6.25 12.83 -5.71
C GLN A 278 -6.22 12.87 -4.17
N CYS A 279 -5.56 11.89 -3.53
CA CYS A 279 -5.35 11.86 -2.09
C CYS A 279 -4.54 13.08 -1.61
N MET A 280 -3.47 13.44 -2.31
CA MET A 280 -2.67 14.63 -2.01
C MET A 280 -3.53 15.89 -1.96
N ASN A 281 -4.32 16.14 -3.01
CA ASN A 281 -5.18 17.32 -3.09
C ASN A 281 -6.22 17.37 -1.97
N LYS A 282 -6.74 16.21 -1.56
CA LYS A 282 -7.79 16.11 -0.55
C LYS A 282 -7.27 16.17 0.89
N TYR A 283 -6.09 15.63 1.15
CA TYR A 283 -5.63 15.34 2.51
C TYR A 283 -4.36 16.08 2.94
N SER A 284 -3.48 16.57 2.02
CA SER A 284 -2.18 17.14 2.41
C SER A 284 -2.30 18.29 3.39
N GLY A 285 -3.21 19.24 3.16
CA GLY A 285 -3.40 20.35 4.08
C GLY A 285 -3.84 19.93 5.49
N LYS A 286 -4.69 18.88 5.57
CA LYS A 286 -5.14 18.32 6.85
C LYS A 286 -4.01 17.58 7.55
N LEU A 287 -3.22 16.78 6.82
CA LEU A 287 -2.08 16.03 7.35
C LEU A 287 -1.00 16.95 7.91
N ILE A 288 -0.65 18.02 7.19
CA ILE A 288 0.30 19.05 7.67
C ILE A 288 -0.23 19.70 8.93
N LYS A 289 -1.51 20.09 8.95
CA LYS A 289 -2.13 20.71 10.13
C LYS A 289 -2.12 19.77 11.33
N THR A 290 -2.46 18.50 11.15
CA THR A 290 -2.44 17.48 12.20
C THR A 290 -1.02 17.28 12.74
N TRP A 291 -0.02 17.17 11.85
CA TRP A 291 1.37 17.06 12.26
C TRP A 291 1.84 18.27 13.07
N LEU A 292 1.58 19.50 12.60
CA LEU A 292 2.00 20.72 13.28
C LEU A 292 1.31 20.94 14.63
N LYS A 293 0.03 20.54 14.77
CA LYS A 293 -0.74 20.75 15.99
C LYS A 293 -0.56 19.63 17.02
N GLU A 294 -0.51 18.40 16.56
CA GLU A 294 -0.59 17.20 17.40
C GLU A 294 0.73 16.43 17.46
N GLY A 295 1.71 16.78 16.62
CA GLY A 295 3.01 16.13 16.58
C GLY A 295 2.94 14.67 16.07
N ILE A 296 1.90 14.30 15.32
CA ILE A 296 1.67 12.94 14.85
C ILE A 296 2.61 12.62 13.67
N PRO A 297 3.65 11.77 13.86
CA PRO A 297 4.69 11.55 12.85
C PRO A 297 4.15 10.85 11.60
N GLN A 298 3.16 9.97 11.71
CA GLN A 298 2.54 9.30 10.56
C GLN A 298 1.76 10.26 9.67
N ALA A 299 1.28 11.39 10.17
CA ALA A 299 0.66 12.42 9.35
C ALA A 299 1.70 13.13 8.47
N PHE A 300 2.89 13.40 9.01
CA PHE A 300 4.02 13.93 8.24
C PHE A 300 4.51 12.93 7.18
N ASP A 301 4.75 11.68 7.58
CA ASP A 301 5.23 10.61 6.70
C ASP A 301 4.26 10.37 5.53
N MET A 302 2.95 10.34 5.80
CA MET A 302 1.92 10.20 4.76
C MET A 302 1.85 11.42 3.83
N GLY A 303 2.06 12.62 4.36
CA GLY A 303 2.17 13.84 3.56
C GLY A 303 3.35 13.79 2.59
N LEU A 304 4.51 13.29 3.03
CA LEU A 304 5.67 13.07 2.16
C LEU A 304 5.43 11.97 1.13
N PHE A 305 4.74 10.88 1.51
CA PHE A 305 4.38 9.81 0.58
C PHE A 305 3.57 10.35 -0.60
N PHE A 306 2.66 11.28 -0.39
CA PHE A 306 1.87 11.90 -1.47
C PHE A 306 2.69 12.71 -2.46
N LEU A 307 3.88 13.17 -2.08
CA LEU A 307 4.78 13.89 -2.99
C LEU A 307 5.54 12.95 -3.94
N ALA A 308 5.55 11.65 -3.69
CA ALA A 308 6.32 10.67 -4.46
C ALA A 308 6.14 10.80 -5.99
N PRO A 309 4.91 10.83 -6.57
CA PRO A 309 4.73 10.94 -8.01
C PRO A 309 5.30 12.24 -8.59
N ILE A 310 5.21 13.34 -7.86
CA ILE A 310 5.73 14.64 -8.28
C ILE A 310 7.25 14.63 -8.27
N ILE A 311 7.85 14.16 -7.18
CA ILE A 311 9.31 14.07 -7.04
C ILE A 311 9.88 13.14 -8.12
N GLN A 312 9.24 12.01 -8.42
CA GLN A 312 9.65 11.09 -9.48
C GLN A 312 9.66 11.76 -10.86
N VAL A 313 8.59 12.49 -11.21
CA VAL A 313 8.51 13.22 -12.49
C VAL A 313 9.59 14.30 -12.58
N ILE A 314 9.74 15.12 -11.54
CA ILE A 314 10.76 16.17 -11.51
C ILE A 314 12.16 15.55 -11.63
N THR A 315 12.44 14.48 -10.90
CA THR A 315 13.72 13.77 -10.95
C THR A 315 14.00 13.23 -12.35
N PHE A 316 12.99 12.60 -12.98
CA PHE A 316 13.13 12.11 -14.37
C PHE A 316 13.43 13.24 -15.35
N VAL A 317 12.69 14.36 -15.28
CA VAL A 317 12.92 15.53 -16.14
C VAL A 317 14.33 16.08 -15.96
N VAL A 318 14.79 16.24 -14.73
CA VAL A 318 16.15 16.74 -14.43
C VAL A 318 17.22 15.82 -15.05
N ILE A 319 17.07 14.51 -14.91
CA ILE A 319 18.03 13.54 -15.47
C ILE A 319 18.00 13.53 -17.00
N PHE A 320 16.80 13.55 -17.58
CA PHE A 320 16.68 13.62 -19.03
C PHE A 320 17.32 14.89 -19.58
N MET A 321 17.11 16.03 -18.95
CA MET A 321 17.78 17.29 -19.33
C MET A 321 19.30 17.20 -19.22
N LEU A 322 19.84 16.62 -18.16
CA LEU A 322 21.27 16.41 -17.99
C LEU A 322 21.84 15.45 -19.05
N PHE A 323 21.11 14.40 -19.40
CA PHE A 323 21.48 13.47 -20.45
C PHE A 323 21.57 14.17 -21.83
N VAL A 324 20.54 14.94 -22.20
CA VAL A 324 20.51 15.70 -23.44
C VAL A 324 21.64 16.73 -23.47
N TYR A 325 21.89 17.43 -22.37
CA TYR A 325 22.97 18.40 -22.25
C TYR A 325 24.35 17.77 -22.49
N ASN A 326 24.57 16.58 -21.95
CA ASN A 326 25.78 15.79 -22.15
C ASN A 326 25.93 15.32 -23.60
N LEU A 327 24.88 14.87 -24.25
CA LEU A 327 24.88 14.46 -25.66
C LEU A 327 25.26 15.62 -26.62
N LEU A 328 24.84 16.83 -26.25
CA LEU A 328 25.16 18.03 -27.05
C LEU A 328 26.59 18.52 -26.85
N GLY A 329 27.43 17.82 -26.07
CA GLY A 329 28.83 18.19 -25.80
C GLY A 329 28.97 19.50 -25.03
N LEU A 330 27.90 19.98 -24.40
CA LEU A 330 27.94 21.18 -23.60
C LEU A 330 28.65 20.83 -22.29
N ASN A 331 29.79 21.46 -22.02
CA ASN A 331 30.58 21.20 -20.79
C ASN A 331 29.76 21.46 -19.54
N VAL A 332 29.29 20.36 -18.94
CA VAL A 332 28.67 20.37 -17.63
C VAL A 332 29.81 20.61 -16.63
N SER A 333 29.68 21.65 -15.80
CA SER A 333 30.70 21.91 -14.77
C SER A 333 30.88 20.65 -13.89
N ASP A 334 32.09 20.42 -13.39
CA ASP A 334 32.43 19.20 -12.61
C ASP A 334 31.47 18.91 -11.47
N VAL A 335 30.82 19.91 -10.89
CA VAL A 335 29.79 19.78 -9.86
C VAL A 335 28.50 19.13 -10.39
N ILE A 336 28.11 19.43 -11.63
CA ILE A 336 26.93 18.83 -12.26
C ILE A 336 27.27 17.38 -12.67
N LYS A 337 28.51 17.11 -13.09
CA LYS A 337 29.00 15.77 -13.39
C LYS A 337 29.00 14.88 -12.13
N PHE A 338 29.49 15.41 -11.00
CA PHE A 338 29.44 14.72 -9.71
C PHE A 338 27.99 14.44 -9.27
N ALA A 339 27.06 15.39 -9.44
CA ALA A 339 25.64 15.20 -9.14
C ALA A 339 24.99 14.17 -10.08
N TYR A 340 25.38 14.14 -11.36
CA TYR A 340 24.92 13.13 -12.33
C TYR A 340 25.39 11.72 -11.94
N ASP A 341 26.67 11.55 -11.65
CA ASP A 341 27.27 10.26 -11.29
C ASP A 341 26.67 9.72 -9.97
N ASN A 342 26.37 10.60 -9.01
CA ASN A 342 25.72 10.20 -7.75
C ASN A 342 24.20 10.06 -7.86
N LYS A 343 23.53 10.80 -8.76
CA LYS A 343 22.08 10.66 -8.99
C LYS A 343 21.69 9.34 -9.60
N MET A 344 22.47 8.79 -10.52
CA MET A 344 22.16 7.47 -11.06
C MET A 344 22.12 6.38 -9.96
N MET A 345 23.02 6.49 -8.97
CA MET A 345 23.05 5.57 -7.84
C MET A 345 21.91 5.83 -6.83
N SER A 346 21.59 7.10 -6.55
CA SER A 346 20.49 7.48 -5.67
C SER A 346 19.13 7.20 -6.29
N MET A 347 18.99 7.27 -7.62
CA MET A 347 17.75 6.90 -8.32
C MET A 347 17.51 5.40 -8.34
N ALA A 348 18.53 4.58 -8.54
CA ALA A 348 18.38 3.14 -8.43
C ALA A 348 17.86 2.78 -7.03
N LEU A 349 18.42 3.38 -5.97
CA LEU A 349 17.96 3.20 -4.60
C LEU A 349 16.56 3.79 -4.35
N ALA A 350 16.23 4.93 -4.92
CA ALA A 350 14.95 5.58 -4.72
C ALA A 350 13.81 4.93 -5.54
N TYR A 351 14.09 4.49 -6.77
CA TYR A 351 13.13 3.72 -7.57
C TYR A 351 12.82 2.36 -6.93
N ILE A 352 13.74 1.86 -6.13
CA ILE A 352 13.59 0.64 -5.34
C ILE A 352 12.76 0.91 -4.05
N CYS A 353 12.83 2.13 -3.49
CA CYS A 353 12.18 2.48 -2.21
C CYS A 353 10.81 3.17 -2.34
N THR A 354 10.38 3.56 -3.53
CA THR A 354 9.06 4.15 -3.82
C THR A 354 8.26 3.31 -4.82
#